data_acfd7811641264912557df910257c4e3
#
_entry.id   acfd7811641264912557df910257c4e3
#
_cell.length_a   1.000
_cell.length_b   1.000
_cell.length_c   1.000
_cell.angle_alpha   90.00
_cell.angle_beta   90.00
_cell.angle_gamma   90.00
#
_symmetry.space_group_name_H-M   'P 1'
#
loop_
_entity.id
_entity.type
_entity.pdbx_description
1 polymer ?
#
loop_
_entity_poly.entity_id
_entity_poly.type
_entity_poly.pdbx_seq_one_letter_code
_entity_poly.pdbx_strand_id
1 'polypeptide(L)'
;MESKKIAIVGAGIVGISSAINLARRGCDVTLIDRDFKGKPASYGNASWLSSVSITPVLMPGMIKKIPKLLFSKDGPLFLRFPGFLKIIPFLTKYLSYTKKEKVDHISKNLAYLLKDSVNEHKELAKGTKATQWIKDSPYFFIYKNKKDFFNDEYTWSLRKKHGFNLIEVEKEELKSLLPGLSSE
;
A
#
# COMPACT_ATOMS: atom_id res chain seq x y z
N MET A 1 16.45 7.35 -35.52
CA MET A 1 16.77 8.03 -34.23
C MET A 1 17.58 7.03 -33.39
N GLU A 2 18.74 7.44 -32.90
CA GLU A 2 19.49 6.59 -31.95
C GLU A 2 18.66 6.28 -30.73
N SER A 3 18.61 4.99 -30.34
CA SER A 3 17.89 4.60 -29.13
C SER A 3 18.62 5.15 -27.90
N LYS A 4 17.88 5.72 -26.96
CA LYS A 4 18.47 6.21 -25.70
C LYS A 4 19.01 5.04 -24.89
N LYS A 5 20.28 5.10 -24.48
CA LYS A 5 20.92 4.14 -23.59
C LYS A 5 20.62 4.51 -22.14
N ILE A 6 20.04 3.59 -21.39
CA ILE A 6 19.60 3.81 -19.99
C ILE A 6 20.13 2.70 -19.12
N ALA A 7 20.83 3.05 -18.04
CA ALA A 7 21.24 2.10 -17.00
C ALA A 7 20.29 2.23 -15.80
N ILE A 8 19.76 1.11 -15.32
CA ILE A 8 18.91 1.02 -14.14
C ILE A 8 19.64 0.20 -13.09
N VAL A 9 19.86 0.77 -11.93
CA VAL A 9 20.50 0.10 -10.80
C VAL A 9 19.45 -0.42 -9.82
N GLY A 10 19.43 -1.72 -9.61
CA GLY A 10 18.49 -2.45 -8.77
C GLY A 10 17.44 -3.22 -9.55
N ALA A 11 17.45 -4.56 -9.44
CA ALA A 11 16.48 -5.47 -10.07
C ALA A 11 15.33 -5.87 -9.13
N GLY A 12 14.92 -4.99 -8.21
CA GLY A 12 13.66 -5.09 -7.48
C GLY A 12 12.46 -4.78 -8.36
N ILE A 13 11.24 -4.85 -7.82
CA ILE A 13 10.01 -4.65 -8.60
C ILE A 13 9.99 -3.30 -9.33
N VAL A 14 10.49 -2.24 -8.72
CA VAL A 14 10.54 -0.90 -9.33
C VAL A 14 11.51 -0.88 -10.52
N GLY A 15 12.73 -1.40 -10.34
CA GLY A 15 13.74 -1.41 -11.39
C GLY A 15 13.33 -2.27 -12.58
N ILE A 16 12.80 -3.47 -12.33
CA ILE A 16 12.30 -4.37 -13.38
C ILE A 16 11.13 -3.73 -14.14
N SER A 17 10.15 -3.17 -13.43
CA SER A 17 9.00 -2.51 -14.06
C SER A 17 9.42 -1.32 -14.94
N SER A 18 10.37 -0.51 -14.45
CA SER A 18 10.95 0.60 -15.20
C SER A 18 11.70 0.12 -16.44
N ALA A 19 12.52 -0.93 -16.30
CA ALA A 19 13.29 -1.50 -17.39
C ALA A 19 12.38 -2.01 -18.52
N ILE A 20 11.34 -2.77 -18.18
CA ILE A 20 10.39 -3.31 -19.16
C ILE A 20 9.66 -2.16 -19.88
N ASN A 21 9.17 -1.17 -19.15
CA ASN A 21 8.47 -0.03 -19.75
C ASN A 21 9.37 0.78 -20.69
N LEU A 22 10.61 1.02 -20.32
CA LEU A 22 11.58 1.75 -21.15
C LEU A 22 11.99 0.94 -22.39
N ALA A 23 12.23 -0.36 -22.24
CA ALA A 23 12.54 -1.25 -23.35
C ALA A 23 11.39 -1.31 -24.37
N ARG A 24 10.14 -1.41 -23.89
CA ARG A 24 8.94 -1.37 -24.74
C ARG A 24 8.78 -0.04 -25.51
N ARG A 25 9.36 1.04 -24.99
CA ARG A 25 9.42 2.35 -25.65
C ARG A 25 10.62 2.53 -26.58
N GLY A 26 11.38 1.47 -26.84
CA GLY A 26 12.51 1.46 -27.77
C GLY A 26 13.81 1.98 -27.18
N CYS A 27 13.93 2.08 -25.86
CA CYS A 27 15.21 2.39 -25.21
C CYS A 27 16.11 1.15 -25.14
N ASP A 28 17.43 1.37 -25.25
CA ASP A 28 18.46 0.37 -24.97
C ASP A 28 18.71 0.37 -23.45
N VAL A 29 18.18 -0.65 -22.75
CA VAL A 29 18.15 -0.67 -21.28
C VAL A 29 19.10 -1.72 -20.73
N THR A 30 20.04 -1.28 -19.88
CA THR A 30 20.90 -2.15 -19.09
C THR A 30 20.40 -2.16 -17.64
N LEU A 31 19.99 -3.33 -17.16
CA LEU A 31 19.62 -3.55 -15.74
C LEU A 31 20.82 -4.09 -14.98
N ILE A 32 21.18 -3.41 -13.90
CA ILE A 32 22.35 -3.75 -13.06
C ILE A 32 21.86 -4.09 -11.66
N ASP A 33 22.25 -5.27 -11.17
CA ASP A 33 21.99 -5.67 -9.78
C ASP A 33 23.18 -6.45 -9.24
N ARG A 34 23.37 -6.38 -7.93
CA ARG A 34 24.42 -7.15 -7.25
C ARG A 34 24.14 -8.65 -7.22
N ASP A 35 22.86 -9.03 -7.28
CA ASP A 35 22.42 -10.42 -7.20
C ASP A 35 21.05 -10.63 -7.86
N PHE A 36 21.04 -11.03 -9.13
CA PHE A 36 19.81 -11.35 -9.87
C PHE A 36 19.07 -12.60 -9.37
N LYS A 37 19.72 -13.46 -8.58
CA LYS A 37 19.12 -14.65 -7.98
C LYS A 37 18.70 -14.40 -6.54
N GLY A 38 19.06 -13.26 -5.97
CA GLY A 38 18.74 -12.86 -4.60
C GLY A 38 17.27 -12.63 -4.37
N LYS A 39 16.95 -12.42 -3.11
CA LYS A 39 15.58 -12.09 -2.66
C LYS A 39 15.51 -10.60 -2.37
N PRO A 40 15.16 -9.73 -3.36
CA PRO A 40 15.03 -8.29 -3.13
C PRO A 40 13.92 -8.02 -2.11
N ALA A 41 13.85 -6.78 -1.59
CA ALA A 41 12.84 -6.39 -0.59
C ALA A 41 11.39 -6.64 -1.04
N SER A 42 11.14 -6.68 -2.34
CA SER A 42 9.82 -7.01 -2.91
C SER A 42 9.51 -8.52 -2.92
N TYR A 43 10.48 -9.38 -2.63
CA TYR A 43 10.26 -10.82 -2.56
C TYR A 43 9.51 -11.19 -1.27
N GLY A 44 8.54 -12.09 -1.37
CA GLY A 44 7.78 -12.56 -0.21
C GLY A 44 6.80 -11.52 0.37
N ASN A 45 6.41 -10.50 -0.42
CA ASN A 45 5.33 -9.58 -0.04
C ASN A 45 3.98 -10.32 -0.05
N ALA A 46 2.91 -9.64 0.38
CA ALA A 46 1.56 -10.21 0.44
C ALA A 46 0.91 -10.43 -0.94
N SER A 47 1.61 -10.16 -2.04
CA SER A 47 1.16 -10.32 -3.43
C SER A 47 -0.13 -9.58 -3.77
N TRP A 48 -0.34 -8.43 -3.15
CA TRP A 48 -1.54 -7.61 -3.36
C TRP A 48 -1.25 -6.44 -4.28
N LEU A 49 -1.98 -6.38 -5.38
CA LEU A 49 -2.03 -5.22 -6.28
C LEU A 49 -3.29 -4.42 -5.93
N SER A 50 -3.13 -3.26 -5.30
CA SER A 50 -4.25 -2.49 -4.80
C SER A 50 -4.11 -1.01 -5.13
N SER A 51 -5.16 -0.42 -5.68
CA SER A 51 -5.30 1.03 -5.87
C SER A 51 -5.99 1.72 -4.68
N VAL A 52 -6.57 0.96 -3.73
CA VAL A 52 -7.39 1.50 -2.62
C VAL A 52 -6.57 2.06 -1.45
N SER A 53 -5.25 1.83 -1.44
CA SER A 53 -4.33 2.24 -0.36
C SER A 53 -3.95 3.73 -0.43
N ILE A 54 -4.95 4.59 -0.54
CA ILE A 54 -4.79 6.04 -0.71
C ILE A 54 -4.72 6.83 0.60
N THR A 55 -4.95 6.18 1.73
CA THR A 55 -4.95 6.86 3.04
C THR A 55 -3.61 6.67 3.73
N PRO A 56 -3.01 7.73 4.29
CA PRO A 56 -1.78 7.58 5.06
C PRO A 56 -2.04 6.82 6.36
N VAL A 57 -0.98 6.21 6.92
CA VAL A 57 -1.08 5.45 8.18
C VAL A 57 -1.49 6.35 9.35
N LEU A 58 -1.00 7.59 9.38
CA LEU A 58 -1.37 8.55 10.41
C LEU A 58 -2.57 9.38 9.99
N MET A 59 -3.67 9.16 10.69
CA MET A 59 -4.94 9.85 10.49
C MET A 59 -5.18 10.92 11.58
N PRO A 60 -6.05 11.92 11.33
CA PRO A 60 -6.44 12.88 12.34
C PRO A 60 -6.95 12.20 13.61
N GLY A 61 -6.54 12.73 14.77
CA GLY A 61 -6.91 12.15 16.08
C GLY A 61 -6.05 10.97 16.55
N MET A 62 -5.17 10.42 15.71
CA MET A 62 -4.33 9.28 16.07
C MET A 62 -3.31 9.62 17.17
N ILE A 63 -2.89 10.87 17.28
CA ILE A 63 -1.97 11.34 18.34
C ILE A 63 -2.53 10.97 19.72
N LYS A 64 -3.84 11.10 19.93
CA LYS A 64 -4.49 10.73 21.21
C LYS A 64 -4.45 9.23 21.49
N LYS A 65 -4.28 8.40 20.46
CA LYS A 65 -4.24 6.94 20.57
C LYS A 65 -2.81 6.42 20.83
N ILE A 66 -1.78 7.23 20.61
CA ILE A 66 -0.37 6.81 20.73
C ILE A 66 -0.04 6.23 22.11
N PRO A 67 -0.43 6.86 23.26
CA PRO A 67 -0.13 6.29 24.56
C PRO A 67 -0.69 4.87 24.70
N LYS A 68 -1.95 4.66 24.29
CA LYS A 68 -2.59 3.33 24.33
C LYS A 68 -1.83 2.32 23.47
N LEU A 69 -1.35 2.71 22.29
CA LEU A 69 -0.61 1.82 21.39
C LEU A 69 0.78 1.45 21.92
N LEU A 70 1.41 2.34 22.69
CA LEU A 70 2.73 2.12 23.28
C LEU A 70 2.66 1.25 24.56
N PHE A 71 1.61 1.40 25.37
CA PHE A 71 1.50 0.72 26.66
C PHE A 71 0.60 -0.53 26.63
N SER A 72 0.04 -0.87 25.47
CA SER A 72 -0.72 -2.11 25.31
C SER A 72 0.25 -3.30 25.18
N LYS A 73 -0.05 -4.42 25.86
CA LYS A 73 0.78 -5.65 25.79
C LYS A 73 0.97 -6.17 24.37
N ASP A 74 -0.07 -6.03 23.52
CA ASP A 74 -0.07 -6.45 22.13
C ASP A 74 -0.03 -5.25 21.18
N GLY A 75 0.52 -4.12 21.65
CA GLY A 75 0.58 -2.88 20.87
C GLY A 75 1.52 -2.99 19.68
N PRO A 76 1.14 -2.44 18.52
CA PRO A 76 1.97 -2.47 17.32
C PRO A 76 3.18 -1.52 17.39
N LEU A 77 3.27 -0.69 18.44
CA LEU A 77 4.36 0.26 18.63
C LEU A 77 5.25 -0.18 19.78
N PHE A 78 6.52 -0.36 19.48
CA PHE A 78 7.56 -0.62 20.47
C PHE A 78 8.63 0.48 20.42
N LEU A 79 8.86 1.14 21.56
CA LEU A 79 9.91 2.15 21.71
C LEU A 79 11.13 1.55 22.38
N ARG A 80 12.23 1.49 21.65
CA ARG A 80 13.54 1.14 22.23
C ARG A 80 14.18 2.39 22.83
N PHE A 81 14.27 2.43 24.15
CA PHE A 81 14.69 3.61 24.91
C PHE A 81 16.01 4.28 24.44
N PRO A 82 17.10 3.56 24.13
CA PRO A 82 18.36 4.20 23.75
C PRO A 82 18.30 5.02 22.45
N GLY A 83 17.32 4.73 21.58
CA GLY A 83 17.15 5.42 20.29
C GLY A 83 16.08 6.50 20.28
N PHE A 84 15.27 6.61 21.34
CA PHE A 84 14.07 7.45 21.34
C PHE A 84 14.39 8.93 21.10
N LEU A 85 15.41 9.46 21.78
CA LEU A 85 15.78 10.88 21.63
C LEU A 85 16.20 11.22 20.20
N LYS A 86 16.83 10.28 19.49
CA LYS A 86 17.28 10.48 18.11
C LYS A 86 16.14 10.54 17.11
N ILE A 87 15.00 9.92 17.41
CA ILE A 87 13.85 9.88 16.48
C ILE A 87 12.84 11.01 16.75
N ILE A 88 12.98 11.79 17.84
CA ILE A 88 12.06 12.88 18.17
C ILE A 88 11.88 13.89 17.02
N PRO A 89 12.93 14.39 16.34
CA PRO A 89 12.76 15.31 15.23
C PRO A 89 11.96 14.71 14.06
N PHE A 90 12.16 13.43 13.79
CA PHE A 90 11.35 12.70 12.81
C PHE A 90 9.91 12.57 13.27
N LEU A 91 9.67 12.16 14.51
CA LEU A 91 8.33 11.98 15.06
C LEU A 91 7.52 13.28 15.07
N THR A 92 8.11 14.39 15.49
CA THR A 92 7.43 15.70 15.48
C THR A 92 7.01 16.11 14.07
N LYS A 93 7.90 15.96 13.10
CA LYS A 93 7.60 16.21 11.70
C LYS A 93 6.53 15.23 11.20
N TYR A 94 6.65 13.93 11.47
CA TYR A 94 5.70 12.90 11.06
C TYR A 94 4.29 13.18 11.63
N LEU A 95 4.20 13.48 12.94
CA LEU A 95 2.93 13.82 13.58
C LEU A 95 2.32 15.13 13.04
N SER A 96 3.11 16.07 12.55
CA SER A 96 2.57 17.27 11.91
C SER A 96 1.75 16.98 10.64
N TYR A 97 1.90 15.80 10.05
CA TYR A 97 1.14 15.35 8.88
C TYR A 97 -0.21 14.72 9.23
N THR A 98 -0.59 14.62 10.52
CA THR A 98 -1.92 14.15 10.92
C THR A 98 -3.02 15.21 10.78
N LYS A 99 -2.67 16.45 10.39
CA LYS A 99 -3.66 17.50 10.13
C LYS A 99 -4.52 17.12 8.93
N LYS A 100 -5.84 17.39 9.04
CA LYS A 100 -6.83 16.99 8.02
C LYS A 100 -6.45 17.46 6.62
N GLU A 101 -6.04 18.72 6.48
CA GLU A 101 -5.66 19.32 5.19
C GLU A 101 -4.48 18.57 4.55
N LYS A 102 -3.51 18.15 5.37
CA LYS A 102 -2.34 17.39 4.88
C LYS A 102 -2.73 15.97 4.50
N VAL A 103 -3.59 15.32 5.29
CA VAL A 103 -4.10 13.98 4.98
C VAL A 103 -4.92 14.01 3.69
N ASP A 104 -5.81 14.99 3.51
CA ASP A 104 -6.58 15.16 2.27
C ASP A 104 -5.66 15.36 1.06
N HIS A 105 -4.62 16.19 1.21
CA HIS A 105 -3.64 16.42 0.15
C HIS A 105 -2.84 15.15 -0.21
N ILE A 106 -2.39 14.40 0.80
CA ILE A 106 -1.68 13.13 0.60
C ILE A 106 -2.60 12.12 -0.08
N SER A 107 -3.83 11.96 0.40
CA SER A 107 -4.79 11.02 -0.19
C SER A 107 -5.11 11.35 -1.64
N LYS A 108 -5.26 12.63 -1.99
CA LYS A 108 -5.45 13.07 -3.38
C LYS A 108 -4.27 12.66 -4.28
N ASN A 109 -3.04 12.89 -3.82
CA ASN A 109 -1.85 12.56 -4.60
C ASN A 109 -1.65 11.04 -4.71
N LEU A 110 -1.89 10.29 -3.62
CA LEU A 110 -1.85 8.83 -3.66
C LEU A 110 -2.90 8.26 -4.60
N ALA A 111 -4.14 8.79 -4.57
CA ALA A 111 -5.19 8.35 -5.48
C ALA A 111 -4.78 8.58 -6.95
N TYR A 112 -4.19 9.72 -7.25
CA TYR A 112 -3.68 10.00 -8.61
C TYR A 112 -2.58 9.02 -9.03
N LEU A 113 -1.64 8.71 -8.14
CA LEU A 113 -0.53 7.80 -8.44
C LEU A 113 -0.97 6.33 -8.55
N LEU A 114 -1.98 5.92 -7.76
CA LEU A 114 -2.36 4.52 -7.63
C LEU A 114 -3.53 4.11 -8.51
N LYS A 115 -4.30 5.05 -9.08
CA LYS A 115 -5.56 4.78 -9.81
C LYS A 115 -5.41 3.69 -10.87
N ASP A 116 -4.31 3.69 -11.60
CA ASP A 116 -4.07 2.79 -12.74
C ASP A 116 -3.12 1.63 -12.37
N SER A 117 -2.61 1.57 -11.13
CA SER A 117 -1.54 0.64 -10.72
C SER A 117 -1.84 -0.83 -11.00
N VAL A 118 -3.09 -1.26 -10.83
CA VAL A 118 -3.51 -2.65 -11.09
C VAL A 118 -3.48 -2.95 -12.58
N ASN A 119 -4.03 -2.04 -13.39
CA ASN A 119 -4.06 -2.21 -14.85
C ASN A 119 -2.65 -2.16 -15.44
N GLU A 120 -1.82 -1.25 -14.98
CA GLU A 120 -0.42 -1.15 -15.39
C GLU A 120 0.36 -2.43 -15.09
N HIS A 121 0.11 -3.07 -13.94
CA HIS A 121 0.69 -4.38 -13.62
C HIS A 121 0.19 -5.50 -14.52
N LYS A 122 -1.11 -5.52 -14.83
CA LYS A 122 -1.68 -6.47 -15.79
C LYS A 122 -1.05 -6.31 -17.17
N GLU A 123 -0.90 -5.08 -17.66
CA GLU A 123 -0.25 -4.81 -18.94
C GLU A 123 1.24 -5.18 -18.92
N LEU A 124 1.96 -4.96 -17.82
CA LEU A 124 3.34 -5.40 -17.65
C LEU A 124 3.48 -6.91 -17.76
N ALA A 125 2.55 -7.66 -17.15
CA ALA A 125 2.56 -9.11 -17.15
C ALA A 125 2.11 -9.73 -18.48
N LYS A 126 1.42 -8.98 -19.34
CA LYS A 126 0.83 -9.45 -20.59
C LYS A 126 1.87 -10.08 -21.51
N GLY A 127 1.56 -11.27 -22.02
CA GLY A 127 2.46 -12.05 -22.89
C GLY A 127 3.58 -12.78 -22.12
N THR A 128 3.57 -12.74 -20.80
CA THR A 128 4.51 -13.48 -19.94
C THR A 128 3.81 -14.58 -19.15
N LYS A 129 4.58 -15.50 -18.56
CA LYS A 129 4.06 -16.51 -17.63
C LYS A 129 3.46 -15.92 -16.36
N ALA A 130 3.75 -14.64 -16.03
CA ALA A 130 3.22 -13.97 -14.85
C ALA A 130 1.71 -13.69 -14.94
N THR A 131 1.15 -13.57 -16.15
CA THR A 131 -0.29 -13.31 -16.37
C THR A 131 -1.19 -14.30 -15.64
N GLN A 132 -0.84 -15.58 -15.58
CA GLN A 132 -1.62 -16.62 -14.92
C GLN A 132 -1.73 -16.44 -13.39
N TRP A 133 -0.80 -15.68 -12.79
CA TRP A 133 -0.74 -15.47 -11.34
C TRP A 133 -1.50 -14.21 -10.88
N ILE A 134 -1.91 -13.34 -11.82
CA ILE A 134 -2.67 -12.14 -11.49
C ILE A 134 -4.16 -12.47 -11.61
N LYS A 135 -4.83 -12.52 -10.46
CA LYS A 135 -6.26 -12.82 -10.37
C LYS A 135 -7.00 -11.66 -9.74
N ASP A 136 -8.16 -11.33 -10.26
CA ASP A 136 -9.05 -10.36 -9.62
C ASP A 136 -9.66 -10.97 -8.36
N SER A 137 -9.62 -10.22 -7.27
CA SER A 137 -10.16 -10.62 -5.98
C SER A 137 -10.75 -9.41 -5.27
N PRO A 138 -11.88 -9.55 -4.56
CA PRO A 138 -12.39 -8.48 -3.72
C PRO A 138 -11.41 -8.17 -2.57
N TYR A 139 -11.39 -6.90 -2.17
CA TYR A 139 -10.61 -6.43 -1.04
C TYR A 139 -11.54 -6.22 0.16
N PHE A 140 -11.39 -7.00 1.21
CA PHE A 140 -12.23 -6.92 2.40
C PHE A 140 -11.60 -6.07 3.50
N PHE A 141 -12.41 -5.20 4.11
CA PHE A 141 -12.13 -4.52 5.36
C PHE A 141 -13.05 -5.10 6.42
N ILE A 142 -12.49 -5.80 7.40
CA ILE A 142 -13.26 -6.49 8.43
C ILE A 142 -13.19 -5.68 9.72
N TYR A 143 -14.34 -5.41 10.32
CA TYR A 143 -14.50 -4.70 11.58
C TYR A 143 -15.12 -5.63 12.63
N LYS A 144 -14.65 -5.54 13.88
CA LYS A 144 -15.22 -6.33 14.99
C LYS A 144 -16.68 -6.01 15.25
N ASN A 145 -17.09 -4.78 15.03
CA ASN A 145 -18.44 -4.28 15.26
C ASN A 145 -18.71 -3.01 14.46
N LYS A 146 -19.98 -2.62 14.39
CA LYS A 146 -20.40 -1.40 13.68
C LYS A 146 -19.76 -0.12 14.22
N LYS A 147 -19.47 -0.03 15.52
CA LYS A 147 -18.81 1.13 16.13
C LYS A 147 -17.40 1.34 15.56
N ASP A 148 -16.65 0.26 15.38
CA ASP A 148 -15.30 0.35 14.82
C ASP A 148 -15.33 0.77 13.34
N PHE A 149 -16.34 0.31 12.59
CA PHE A 149 -16.60 0.77 11.23
C PHE A 149 -16.91 2.28 11.18
N PHE A 150 -17.81 2.77 12.02
CA PHE A 150 -18.13 4.20 12.09
C PHE A 150 -16.94 5.05 12.55
N ASN A 151 -16.08 4.52 13.40
CA ASN A 151 -14.84 5.21 13.79
C ASN A 151 -13.87 5.39 12.63
N ASP A 152 -14.02 4.64 11.53
CA ASP A 152 -13.21 4.73 10.31
C ASP A 152 -13.91 5.54 9.18
N GLU A 153 -15.02 6.21 9.48
CA GLU A 153 -15.84 6.96 8.52
C GLU A 153 -15.01 7.97 7.72
N TYR A 154 -14.09 8.68 8.38
CA TYR A 154 -13.23 9.65 7.68
C TYR A 154 -12.35 8.97 6.62
N THR A 155 -11.77 7.82 6.92
CA THR A 155 -10.98 7.03 5.96
C THR A 155 -11.83 6.62 4.76
N TRP A 156 -13.06 6.18 5.00
CA TRP A 156 -14.02 5.83 3.94
C TRP A 156 -14.49 7.02 3.15
N SER A 157 -14.68 8.18 3.79
CA SER A 157 -15.04 9.41 3.08
C SER A 157 -13.97 9.80 2.06
N LEU A 158 -12.68 9.64 2.41
CA LEU A 158 -11.57 9.87 1.49
C LEU A 158 -11.60 8.88 0.31
N ARG A 159 -11.81 7.59 0.58
CA ARG A 159 -11.91 6.58 -0.49
C ARG A 159 -13.08 6.87 -1.42
N LYS A 160 -14.27 7.12 -0.88
CA LYS A 160 -15.48 7.49 -1.66
C LYS A 160 -15.23 8.74 -2.51
N LYS A 161 -14.62 9.77 -1.94
CA LYS A 161 -14.26 11.01 -2.65
C LYS A 161 -13.36 10.77 -3.87
N HIS A 162 -12.55 9.72 -3.84
CA HIS A 162 -11.64 9.35 -4.92
C HIS A 162 -12.16 8.18 -5.78
N GLY A 163 -13.46 7.89 -5.73
CA GLY A 163 -14.13 6.96 -6.64
C GLY A 163 -14.10 5.49 -6.20
N PHE A 164 -13.69 5.19 -4.96
CA PHE A 164 -13.77 3.84 -4.44
C PHE A 164 -15.15 3.58 -3.82
N ASN A 165 -15.86 2.60 -4.37
CA ASN A 165 -17.15 2.18 -3.85
C ASN A 165 -16.97 1.17 -2.71
N LEU A 166 -17.77 1.37 -1.66
CA LEU A 166 -17.89 0.44 -0.55
C LEU A 166 -19.18 -0.36 -0.73
N ILE A 167 -19.06 -1.68 -0.66
CA ILE A 167 -20.20 -2.59 -0.57
C ILE A 167 -20.16 -3.18 0.84
N GLU A 168 -21.22 -2.95 1.61
CA GLU A 168 -21.36 -3.57 2.92
C GLU A 168 -21.84 -5.00 2.73
N VAL A 169 -21.16 -5.92 3.39
CA VAL A 169 -21.44 -7.36 3.32
C VAL A 169 -21.85 -7.82 4.72
N GLU A 170 -22.98 -8.44 4.81
CA GLU A 170 -23.50 -8.99 6.08
C GLU A 170 -22.73 -10.27 6.48
N LYS A 171 -22.84 -10.63 7.77
CA LYS A 171 -22.04 -11.72 8.37
C LYS A 171 -22.21 -13.05 7.63
N GLU A 172 -23.42 -13.38 7.23
CA GLU A 172 -23.77 -14.63 6.55
C GLU A 172 -23.15 -14.71 5.17
N GLU A 173 -23.22 -13.63 4.42
CA GLU A 173 -22.60 -13.51 3.10
C GLU A 173 -21.07 -13.53 3.22
N LEU A 174 -20.51 -12.85 4.22
CA LEU A 174 -19.07 -12.87 4.48
C LEU A 174 -18.54 -14.29 4.73
N LYS A 175 -19.29 -15.13 5.46
CA LYS A 175 -18.92 -16.53 5.69
C LYS A 175 -18.86 -17.35 4.41
N SER A 176 -19.76 -17.07 3.45
CA SER A 176 -19.74 -17.75 2.15
C SER A 176 -18.55 -17.31 1.28
N LEU A 177 -18.17 -16.03 1.36
CA LEU A 177 -17.07 -15.47 0.60
C LEU A 177 -15.69 -15.82 1.22
N LEU A 178 -15.64 -15.99 2.53
CA LEU A 178 -14.43 -16.31 3.30
C LEU A 178 -14.68 -17.48 4.28
N PRO A 179 -14.76 -18.73 3.77
CA PRO A 179 -15.11 -19.91 4.58
C PRO A 179 -14.12 -20.19 5.74
N GLY A 180 -12.88 -19.68 5.63
CA GLY A 180 -11.86 -19.85 6.66
C GLY A 180 -11.91 -18.79 7.77
N LEU A 181 -12.83 -17.82 7.70
CA LEU A 181 -12.98 -16.81 8.75
C LEU A 181 -13.74 -17.42 9.95
N SER A 182 -13.11 -17.42 11.13
CA SER A 182 -13.78 -17.88 12.33
C SER A 182 -14.96 -16.97 12.68
N SER A 183 -15.99 -17.54 13.30
CA SER A 183 -17.20 -16.81 13.71
C SER A 183 -17.11 -16.20 15.12
N GLU A 184 -15.91 -16.24 15.75
CA GLU A 184 -15.67 -15.66 17.07
C GLU A 184 -15.55 -14.14 17.04
#